data_a3d79abcbf81e212d50bfe064cc6197e
#
_entry.id   a3d79abcbf81e212d50bfe064cc6197e
#
_cell.length_a   1.000
_cell.length_b   1.000
_cell.length_c   1.000
_cell.angle_alpha   90.00
_cell.angle_beta   90.00
_cell.angle_gamma   90.00
#
_symmetry.space_group_name_H-M   'P 1'
#
loop_
_entity.id
_entity.type
_entity.pdbx_description
1 polymer ?
#
loop_
_entity_poly.entity_id
_entity_poly.type
_entity_poly.pdbx_seq_one_letter_code
_entity_poly.pdbx_strand_id
1 'polypeptide(L)'
;MTHAKLDDLNVVGTEILTTPARLKAALPLSDAAETSVARGREAVRAILDHRDPRLLVVVGPCSIHDVEAARDYARRLRALADEVSDALLLVMRVYFEKPRTTVGWKGLINDPHLDDSFRIEEGLQLARRLLIDLAELGLPLATEALDPITPQYIQDLISWSAIGARTTESQTHREMASGLSCAVGFKNGTDGGL
;
A
#
# COMPACT_ATOMS: atom_id res chain seq x y z
N MET A 1 -34.66 -35.45 -7.22
CA MET A 1 -34.52 -34.50 -6.09
C MET A 1 -33.45 -33.47 -6.49
N THR A 2 -33.85 -32.25 -6.74
CA THR A 2 -32.90 -31.15 -6.99
C THR A 2 -32.23 -30.80 -5.66
N HIS A 3 -30.96 -31.09 -5.53
CA HIS A 3 -30.17 -30.65 -4.37
C HIS A 3 -30.19 -29.11 -4.31
N ALA A 4 -30.56 -28.56 -3.16
CA ALA A 4 -30.49 -27.13 -2.94
C ALA A 4 -29.02 -26.68 -3.04
N LYS A 5 -28.76 -25.59 -3.76
CA LYS A 5 -27.43 -24.96 -3.73
C LYS A 5 -27.20 -24.43 -2.32
N LEU A 6 -26.13 -24.89 -1.65
CA LEU A 6 -25.80 -24.54 -0.26
C LEU A 6 -24.60 -23.60 -0.15
N ASP A 7 -23.89 -23.36 -1.24
CA ASP A 7 -22.65 -22.58 -1.30
C ASP A 7 -22.76 -21.52 -2.40
N ASP A 8 -21.94 -20.45 -2.32
CA ASP A 8 -21.85 -19.35 -3.27
C ASP A 8 -23.20 -18.68 -3.61
N LEU A 9 -24.12 -18.61 -2.63
CA LEU A 9 -25.44 -18.02 -2.85
C LEU A 9 -25.39 -16.53 -3.18
N ASN A 10 -24.38 -15.82 -2.68
CA ASN A 10 -24.17 -14.39 -2.85
C ASN A 10 -22.90 -14.07 -3.67
N VAL A 11 -22.29 -15.08 -4.31
CA VAL A 11 -21.10 -14.91 -5.16
C VAL A 11 -21.55 -14.91 -6.62
N VAL A 12 -21.25 -13.81 -7.33
CA VAL A 12 -21.60 -13.64 -8.74
C VAL A 12 -20.64 -14.41 -9.66
N GLY A 13 -19.36 -14.44 -9.30
CA GLY A 13 -18.32 -15.13 -10.04
C GLY A 13 -17.04 -15.25 -9.22
N THR A 14 -16.14 -16.12 -9.67
CA THR A 14 -14.80 -16.31 -9.10
C THR A 14 -13.79 -16.28 -10.22
N GLU A 15 -12.74 -15.46 -10.08
CA GLU A 15 -11.66 -15.35 -11.05
C GLU A 15 -10.34 -15.73 -10.42
N ILE A 16 -9.46 -16.37 -11.20
CA ILE A 16 -8.10 -16.73 -10.76
C ILE A 16 -7.19 -15.54 -11.05
N LEU A 17 -6.62 -14.96 -10.00
CA LEU A 17 -5.62 -13.90 -10.14
C LEU A 17 -4.25 -14.47 -10.50
N THR A 18 -3.44 -13.67 -11.21
CA THR A 18 -2.01 -13.95 -11.39
C THR A 18 -1.32 -14.08 -10.03
N THR A 19 -0.32 -14.95 -9.94
CA THR A 19 0.40 -15.11 -8.65
C THR A 19 1.32 -13.94 -8.37
N PRO A 20 1.63 -13.61 -7.09
CA PRO A 20 2.59 -12.56 -6.74
C PRO A 20 3.94 -12.74 -7.44
N ALA A 21 4.45 -13.99 -7.53
CA ALA A 21 5.71 -14.30 -8.20
C ALA A 21 5.67 -13.94 -9.70
N ARG A 22 4.56 -14.24 -10.38
CA ARG A 22 4.40 -13.90 -11.80
C ARG A 22 4.31 -12.39 -12.01
N LEU A 23 3.55 -11.68 -11.18
CA LEU A 23 3.45 -10.22 -11.29
C LEU A 23 4.80 -9.55 -11.05
N LYS A 24 5.54 -9.98 -10.02
CA LYS A 24 6.89 -9.46 -9.73
C LYS A 24 7.87 -9.75 -10.85
N ALA A 25 7.80 -10.91 -11.48
CA ALA A 25 8.63 -11.25 -12.63
C ALA A 25 8.29 -10.43 -13.89
N ALA A 26 7.01 -10.11 -14.10
CA ALA A 26 6.54 -9.27 -15.21
C ALA A 26 6.85 -7.78 -14.99
N LEU A 27 6.87 -7.32 -13.74
CA LEU A 27 7.16 -5.95 -13.33
C LEU A 27 8.26 -5.97 -12.24
N PRO A 28 9.52 -6.29 -12.60
CA PRO A 28 10.63 -6.33 -11.65
C PRO A 28 11.00 -4.92 -11.17
N LEU A 29 11.61 -4.86 -9.99
CA LEU A 29 12.25 -3.62 -9.52
C LEU A 29 13.47 -3.32 -10.39
N SER A 30 13.69 -2.02 -10.64
CA SER A 30 14.98 -1.55 -11.08
C SER A 30 15.97 -1.41 -9.89
N ASP A 31 17.25 -1.40 -10.17
CA ASP A 31 18.31 -1.18 -9.15
C ASP A 31 18.07 0.14 -8.38
N ALA A 32 17.56 1.18 -9.07
CA ALA A 32 17.22 2.46 -8.46
C ALA A 32 16.06 2.33 -7.46
N ALA A 33 14.99 1.63 -7.85
CA ALA A 33 13.84 1.39 -6.98
C ALA A 33 14.24 0.54 -5.77
N GLU A 34 15.02 -0.54 -5.97
CA GLU A 34 15.52 -1.39 -4.87
C GLU A 34 16.35 -0.58 -3.87
N THR A 35 17.29 0.21 -4.38
CA THR A 35 18.14 1.10 -3.55
C THR A 35 17.29 2.10 -2.76
N SER A 36 16.29 2.70 -3.40
CA SER A 36 15.37 3.65 -2.76
C SER A 36 14.58 3.00 -1.62
N VAL A 37 14.02 1.83 -1.86
CA VAL A 37 13.25 1.08 -0.83
C VAL A 37 14.16 0.68 0.33
N ALA A 38 15.35 0.15 0.06
CA ALA A 38 16.29 -0.27 1.09
C ALA A 38 16.71 0.93 1.99
N ARG A 39 17.06 2.07 1.36
CA ARG A 39 17.37 3.32 2.08
C ARG A 39 16.18 3.85 2.88
N GLY A 40 14.99 3.83 2.29
CA GLY A 40 13.77 4.27 2.94
C GLY A 40 13.45 3.45 4.19
N ARG A 41 13.57 2.13 4.12
CA ARG A 41 13.36 1.23 5.27
C ARG A 41 14.38 1.48 6.39
N GLU A 42 15.66 1.65 6.03
CA GLU A 42 16.70 1.93 7.03
C GLU A 42 16.52 3.31 7.67
N ALA A 43 16.17 4.35 6.88
CA ALA A 43 15.92 5.68 7.42
C ALA A 43 14.72 5.69 8.39
N VAL A 44 13.62 5.02 8.03
CA VAL A 44 12.46 4.86 8.93
C VAL A 44 12.86 4.15 10.21
N ARG A 45 13.60 3.04 10.11
CA ARG A 45 14.10 2.30 11.28
C ARG A 45 15.01 3.15 12.16
N ALA A 46 15.94 3.89 11.55
CA ALA A 46 16.87 4.75 12.29
C ALA A 46 16.14 5.83 13.10
N ILE A 47 15.08 6.42 12.56
CA ILE A 47 14.24 7.39 13.28
C ILE A 47 13.50 6.71 14.44
N LEU A 48 12.88 5.56 14.21
CA LEU A 48 12.16 4.83 15.27
C LEU A 48 13.08 4.34 16.38
N ASP A 49 14.34 4.02 16.06
CA ASP A 49 15.40 3.64 17.02
C ASP A 49 16.08 4.86 17.67
N HIS A 50 15.63 6.09 17.40
CA HIS A 50 16.25 7.35 17.88
C HIS A 50 17.73 7.53 17.47
N ARG A 51 18.17 6.88 16.38
CA ARG A 51 19.52 7.05 15.79
C ARG A 51 19.56 8.19 14.78
N ASP A 52 18.43 8.59 14.25
CA ASP A 52 18.22 9.71 13.33
C ASP A 52 17.27 10.71 14.00
N PRO A 53 17.69 11.98 14.19
CA PRO A 53 16.88 12.97 14.92
C PRO A 53 15.74 13.57 14.09
N ARG A 54 15.64 13.26 12.80
CA ARG A 54 14.59 13.80 11.94
C ARG A 54 13.20 13.32 12.36
N LEU A 55 12.19 14.11 12.01
CA LEU A 55 10.81 13.71 12.20
C LEU A 55 10.33 12.89 10.98
N LEU A 56 9.75 11.72 11.25
CA LEU A 56 9.08 10.91 10.23
C LEU A 56 7.71 11.51 9.89
N VAL A 57 7.49 11.85 8.63
CA VAL A 57 6.22 12.42 8.14
C VAL A 57 5.68 11.56 7.01
N VAL A 58 4.57 10.86 7.25
CA VAL A 58 3.84 10.10 6.23
C VAL A 58 2.75 11.00 5.64
N VAL A 59 2.93 11.46 4.42
CA VAL A 59 2.08 12.47 3.78
C VAL A 59 1.69 12.09 2.36
N GLY A 60 0.46 12.42 1.96
CA GLY A 60 -0.03 12.14 0.62
C GLY A 60 -1.55 12.11 0.54
N PRO A 61 -2.09 11.78 -0.64
CA PRO A 61 -3.53 11.70 -0.87
C PRO A 61 -4.17 10.63 0.02
N CYS A 62 -5.46 10.79 0.28
CA CYS A 62 -6.23 9.81 1.09
C CYS A 62 -6.24 8.42 0.43
N SER A 63 -6.38 8.37 -0.90
CA SER A 63 -6.20 7.18 -1.75
C SER A 63 -5.82 7.62 -3.14
N ILE A 64 -5.08 6.76 -3.81
CA ILE A 64 -4.77 6.92 -5.22
C ILE A 64 -5.98 6.45 -6.04
N HIS A 65 -6.51 7.31 -6.90
CA HIS A 65 -7.54 7.00 -7.89
C HIS A 65 -7.11 7.42 -9.29
N ASP A 66 -6.15 8.35 -9.37
CA ASP A 66 -5.56 8.86 -10.60
C ASP A 66 -4.04 8.69 -10.53
N VAL A 67 -3.51 7.87 -11.42
CA VAL A 67 -2.10 7.51 -11.47
C VAL A 67 -1.23 8.70 -11.90
N GLU A 68 -1.70 9.53 -12.84
CA GLU A 68 -0.94 10.68 -13.31
C GLU A 68 -0.89 11.79 -12.27
N ALA A 69 -2.02 12.03 -11.58
CA ALA A 69 -2.04 12.95 -10.45
C ALA A 69 -1.10 12.50 -9.32
N ALA A 70 -1.02 11.18 -9.08
CA ALA A 70 -0.09 10.62 -8.10
C ALA A 70 1.38 10.83 -8.49
N ARG A 71 1.73 10.68 -9.78
CA ARG A 71 3.07 10.96 -10.30
C ARG A 71 3.43 12.45 -10.20
N ASP A 72 2.50 13.35 -10.52
CA ASP A 72 2.72 14.79 -10.36
C ASP A 72 2.93 15.17 -8.90
N TYR A 73 2.08 14.67 -8.01
CA TYR A 73 2.25 14.84 -6.57
C TYR A 73 3.64 14.35 -6.09
N ALA A 74 4.07 13.18 -6.55
CA ALA A 74 5.35 12.60 -6.16
C ALA A 74 6.53 13.46 -6.59
N ARG A 75 6.53 14.01 -7.82
CA ARG A 75 7.60 14.91 -8.30
C ARG A 75 7.71 16.14 -7.42
N ARG A 76 6.58 16.76 -7.05
CA ARG A 76 6.56 17.92 -6.14
C ARG A 76 7.02 17.54 -4.72
N LEU A 77 6.55 16.40 -4.22
CA LEU A 77 6.95 15.90 -2.91
C LEU A 77 8.45 15.58 -2.87
N ARG A 78 9.02 15.04 -3.96
CA ARG A 78 10.45 14.77 -4.05
C ARG A 78 11.26 16.06 -3.95
N ALA A 79 10.87 17.12 -4.66
CA ALA A 79 11.54 18.42 -4.58
C ALA A 79 11.49 18.97 -3.13
N LEU A 80 10.31 18.93 -2.50
CA LEU A 80 10.17 19.35 -1.10
C LEU A 80 11.00 18.47 -0.14
N ALA A 81 11.06 17.16 -0.39
CA ALA A 81 11.84 16.25 0.45
C ALA A 81 13.32 16.60 0.46
N ASP A 82 13.87 17.09 -0.66
CA ASP A 82 15.26 17.55 -0.73
C ASP A 82 15.47 18.84 0.08
N GLU A 83 14.51 19.78 0.04
CA GLU A 83 14.57 21.05 0.76
C GLU A 83 14.53 20.88 2.28
N VAL A 84 13.80 19.88 2.80
CA VAL A 84 13.58 19.67 4.24
C VAL A 84 14.34 18.46 4.79
N SER A 85 15.28 17.92 4.03
CA SER A 85 15.95 16.64 4.30
C SER A 85 16.79 16.64 5.58
N ASP A 86 17.15 17.79 6.10
CA ASP A 86 17.89 17.98 7.36
C ASP A 86 17.02 17.77 8.61
N ALA A 87 15.71 18.06 8.51
CA ALA A 87 14.78 18.03 9.63
C ALA A 87 13.70 16.94 9.49
N LEU A 88 13.29 16.61 8.27
CA LEU A 88 12.17 15.71 7.99
C LEU A 88 12.57 14.55 7.09
N LEU A 89 12.06 13.37 7.40
CA LEU A 89 11.97 12.27 6.44
C LEU A 89 10.53 12.21 5.90
N LEU A 90 10.33 12.65 4.66
CA LEU A 90 9.04 12.56 4.00
C LEU A 90 8.87 11.18 3.37
N VAL A 91 7.80 10.48 3.77
CA VAL A 91 7.37 9.19 3.21
C VAL A 91 6.06 9.40 2.49
N MET A 92 6.02 9.09 1.18
CA MET A 92 4.80 9.29 0.40
C MET A 92 3.75 8.26 0.74
N ARG A 93 2.56 8.73 1.10
CA ARG A 93 1.39 7.87 1.30
C ARG A 93 0.81 7.45 -0.04
N VAL A 94 0.77 6.12 -0.29
CA VAL A 94 0.26 5.51 -1.52
C VAL A 94 -0.74 4.43 -1.14
N TYR A 95 -1.98 4.81 -0.83
CA TYR A 95 -3.04 3.90 -0.42
C TYR A 95 -3.90 3.55 -1.61
N PHE A 96 -4.06 2.26 -1.88
CA PHE A 96 -4.78 1.73 -3.04
C PHE A 96 -6.13 1.11 -2.70
N GLU A 97 -6.38 0.83 -1.44
CA GLU A 97 -7.57 0.13 -0.98
C GLU A 97 -8.37 0.98 -0.02
N LYS A 98 -9.66 0.71 0.06
CA LYS A 98 -10.59 1.37 0.98
C LYS A 98 -11.34 0.33 1.81
N PRO A 99 -11.45 0.50 3.13
CA PRO A 99 -12.20 -0.39 4.00
C PRO A 99 -13.72 -0.21 3.80
N ARG A 100 -14.22 -0.67 2.67
CA ARG A 100 -15.64 -0.64 2.29
C ARG A 100 -16.24 -2.04 2.41
N THR A 101 -17.52 -2.12 2.80
CA THR A 101 -18.25 -3.39 2.87
C THR A 101 -19.22 -3.54 1.70
N THR A 102 -20.27 -2.74 1.65
CA THR A 102 -21.36 -2.88 0.67
C THR A 102 -21.39 -1.76 -0.34
N VAL A 103 -21.07 -0.54 0.04
CA VAL A 103 -21.19 0.65 -0.82
C VAL A 103 -19.90 1.44 -0.87
N GLY A 104 -19.68 2.05 -2.01
CA GLY A 104 -18.56 2.95 -2.28
C GLY A 104 -17.35 2.26 -2.89
N TRP A 105 -16.57 3.04 -3.60
CA TRP A 105 -15.39 2.60 -4.31
C TRP A 105 -14.38 1.93 -3.36
N LYS A 106 -13.92 0.73 -3.74
CA LYS A 106 -13.05 -0.13 -2.92
C LYS A 106 -11.56 0.16 -3.09
N GLY A 107 -11.19 1.09 -3.95
CA GLY A 107 -9.80 1.48 -4.21
C GLY A 107 -9.27 1.03 -5.57
N LEU A 108 -8.12 1.59 -5.97
CA LEU A 108 -7.54 1.38 -7.30
C LEU A 108 -7.27 -0.09 -7.61
N ILE A 109 -6.85 -0.88 -6.63
CA ILE A 109 -6.58 -2.31 -6.85
C ILE A 109 -7.88 -3.06 -7.13
N ASN A 110 -8.93 -2.77 -6.36
CA ASN A 110 -10.19 -3.52 -6.45
C ASN A 110 -11.06 -3.07 -7.61
N ASP A 111 -11.03 -1.78 -7.97
CA ASP A 111 -11.85 -1.20 -9.04
C ASP A 111 -11.09 -0.03 -9.69
N PRO A 112 -10.15 -0.33 -10.61
CA PRO A 112 -9.25 0.66 -11.20
C PRO A 112 -9.97 1.67 -12.10
N HIS A 113 -11.15 1.33 -12.64
CA HIS A 113 -11.89 2.18 -13.58
C HIS A 113 -13.04 2.96 -12.91
N LEU A 114 -13.31 2.77 -11.61
CA LEU A 114 -14.42 3.38 -10.88
C LEU A 114 -15.80 3.08 -11.51
N ASP A 115 -15.96 1.89 -12.10
CA ASP A 115 -17.14 1.47 -12.85
C ASP A 115 -17.76 0.17 -12.33
N ASP A 116 -17.33 -0.28 -11.15
CA ASP A 116 -17.72 -1.54 -10.51
C ASP A 116 -17.41 -2.79 -11.38
N SER A 117 -16.46 -2.68 -12.31
CA SER A 117 -16.00 -3.83 -13.11
C SER A 117 -15.09 -4.79 -12.33
N PHE A 118 -14.53 -4.35 -11.21
CA PHE A 118 -13.67 -5.11 -10.31
C PHE A 118 -12.50 -5.84 -10.99
N ARG A 119 -11.85 -5.20 -11.96
CA ARG A 119 -10.69 -5.73 -12.68
C ARG A 119 -9.43 -5.75 -11.79
N ILE A 120 -9.45 -6.60 -10.77
CA ILE A 120 -8.42 -6.64 -9.70
C ILE A 120 -7.03 -6.91 -10.26
N GLU A 121 -6.89 -7.79 -11.25
CA GLU A 121 -5.59 -8.09 -11.86
C GLU A 121 -4.96 -6.85 -12.52
N GLU A 122 -5.75 -6.08 -13.23
CA GLU A 122 -5.33 -4.81 -13.82
C GLU A 122 -4.98 -3.78 -12.74
N GLY A 123 -5.80 -3.70 -11.69
CA GLY A 123 -5.54 -2.84 -10.53
C GLY A 123 -4.22 -3.16 -9.84
N LEU A 124 -3.89 -4.43 -9.65
CA LEU A 124 -2.61 -4.88 -9.10
C LEU A 124 -1.42 -4.48 -9.98
N GLN A 125 -1.56 -4.62 -11.31
CA GLN A 125 -0.53 -4.20 -12.27
C GLN A 125 -0.31 -2.68 -12.23
N LEU A 126 -1.38 -1.90 -12.22
CA LEU A 126 -1.33 -0.43 -12.15
C LEU A 126 -0.68 0.03 -10.83
N ALA A 127 -1.10 -0.55 -9.71
CA ALA A 127 -0.55 -0.22 -8.40
C ALA A 127 0.95 -0.53 -8.33
N ARG A 128 1.37 -1.73 -8.77
CA ARG A 128 2.78 -2.12 -8.74
C ARG A 128 3.63 -1.24 -9.65
N ARG A 129 3.17 -0.95 -10.89
CA ARG A 129 3.88 -0.06 -11.82
C ARG A 129 4.06 1.34 -11.24
N LEU A 130 2.99 1.91 -10.70
CA LEU A 130 3.07 3.21 -10.04
C LEU A 130 4.09 3.20 -8.88
N LEU A 131 4.07 2.18 -8.03
CA LEU A 131 5.03 2.08 -6.92
C LEU A 131 6.48 2.03 -7.40
N ILE A 132 6.77 1.33 -8.51
CA ILE A 132 8.10 1.29 -9.13
C ILE A 132 8.50 2.71 -9.58
N ASP A 133 7.64 3.38 -10.34
CA ASP A 133 7.88 4.75 -10.83
C ASP A 133 8.17 5.72 -9.68
N LEU A 134 7.42 5.63 -8.59
CA LEU A 134 7.58 6.48 -7.41
C LEU A 134 8.86 6.17 -6.62
N ALA A 135 9.23 4.89 -6.51
CA ALA A 135 10.46 4.47 -5.86
C ALA A 135 11.69 4.92 -6.67
N GLU A 136 11.62 4.91 -8.00
CA GLU A 136 12.68 5.42 -8.89
C GLU A 136 12.93 6.92 -8.73
N LEU A 137 11.92 7.70 -8.30
CA LEU A 137 12.11 9.09 -7.91
C LEU A 137 12.89 9.26 -6.59
N GLY A 138 13.17 8.16 -5.89
CA GLY A 138 13.90 8.19 -4.61
C GLY A 138 13.01 8.49 -3.40
N LEU A 139 11.68 8.35 -3.51
CA LEU A 139 10.76 8.53 -2.40
C LEU A 139 10.55 7.22 -1.62
N PRO A 140 10.69 7.20 -0.30
CA PRO A 140 10.16 6.13 0.54
C PRO A 140 8.63 6.12 0.45
N LEU A 141 8.04 4.93 0.34
CA LEU A 141 6.60 4.76 0.12
C LEU A 141 5.92 4.09 1.31
N ALA A 142 4.71 4.56 1.61
CA ALA A 142 3.87 4.02 2.68
C ALA A 142 2.51 3.59 2.14
N THR A 143 2.01 2.43 2.59
CA THR A 143 0.64 1.98 2.28
C THR A 143 -0.10 1.48 3.50
N GLU A 144 -1.41 1.29 3.39
CA GLU A 144 -2.20 0.56 4.38
C GLU A 144 -2.26 -0.91 3.97
N ALA A 145 -1.91 -1.79 4.89
CA ALA A 145 -2.11 -3.22 4.72
C ALA A 145 -3.55 -3.55 5.16
N LEU A 146 -4.48 -3.56 4.21
CA LEU A 146 -5.90 -3.77 4.45
C LEU A 146 -6.32 -5.18 4.09
N ASP A 147 -6.08 -5.61 2.86
CA ASP A 147 -6.28 -6.99 2.41
C ASP A 147 -5.04 -7.83 2.76
N PRO A 148 -5.20 -9.05 3.30
CA PRO A 148 -4.05 -9.87 3.69
C PRO A 148 -3.27 -10.45 2.49
N ILE A 149 -3.81 -10.40 1.28
CA ILE A 149 -3.19 -10.93 0.06
C ILE A 149 -2.41 -9.84 -0.68
N THR A 150 -2.94 -8.63 -0.77
CA THR A 150 -2.34 -7.49 -1.49
C THR A 150 -0.87 -7.23 -1.14
N PRO A 151 -0.42 -7.31 0.13
CA PRO A 151 0.99 -7.13 0.46
C PRO A 151 1.93 -8.09 -0.28
N GLN A 152 1.49 -9.30 -0.61
CA GLN A 152 2.29 -10.28 -1.35
C GLN A 152 2.75 -9.74 -2.73
N TYR A 153 1.97 -8.86 -3.35
CA TYR A 153 2.22 -8.29 -4.66
C TYR A 153 3.09 -7.04 -4.66
N ILE A 154 3.07 -6.25 -3.56
CA ILE A 154 3.63 -4.90 -3.54
C ILE A 154 4.58 -4.60 -2.37
N GLN A 155 4.68 -5.49 -1.37
CA GLN A 155 5.45 -5.21 -0.15
C GLN A 155 6.93 -4.93 -0.41
N ASP A 156 7.52 -5.52 -1.46
CA ASP A 156 8.90 -5.29 -1.87
C ASP A 156 9.19 -3.82 -2.26
N LEU A 157 8.15 -2.99 -2.44
CA LEU A 157 8.23 -1.57 -2.78
C LEU A 157 7.86 -0.64 -1.61
N ILE A 158 7.51 -1.17 -0.44
CA ILE A 158 7.00 -0.40 0.68
C ILE A 158 8.05 -0.24 1.77
N SER A 159 8.22 0.99 2.26
CA SER A 159 9.13 1.35 3.34
C SER A 159 8.45 1.45 4.70
N TRP A 160 7.15 1.72 4.73
CA TRP A 160 6.33 1.77 5.95
C TRP A 160 4.89 1.34 5.66
N SER A 161 4.28 0.56 6.56
CA SER A 161 2.88 0.13 6.43
C SER A 161 2.04 0.57 7.61
N ALA A 162 0.77 0.88 7.35
CA ALA A 162 -0.23 1.14 8.38
C ALA A 162 -1.18 -0.03 8.54
N ILE A 163 -1.59 -0.31 9.78
CA ILE A 163 -2.83 -1.04 10.09
C ILE A 163 -3.89 -0.02 10.46
N GLY A 164 -5.04 -0.07 9.77
CA GLY A 164 -6.11 0.90 9.93
C GLY A 164 -6.85 0.79 11.26
N ALA A 165 -7.53 1.86 11.65
CA ALA A 165 -8.27 1.92 12.91
C ALA A 165 -9.36 0.83 13.04
N ARG A 166 -9.99 0.43 11.94
CA ARG A 166 -11.03 -0.63 11.94
C ARG A 166 -10.47 -2.04 12.05
N THR A 167 -9.18 -2.21 11.82
CA THR A 167 -8.50 -3.52 11.78
C THR A 167 -7.40 -3.66 12.83
N THR A 168 -7.20 -2.64 13.65
CA THR A 168 -6.12 -2.63 14.66
C THR A 168 -6.25 -3.73 15.72
N GLU A 169 -7.48 -4.18 16.02
CA GLU A 169 -7.76 -5.28 16.96
C GLU A 169 -7.91 -6.65 16.26
N SER A 170 -7.88 -6.68 14.91
CA SER A 170 -8.06 -7.91 14.16
C SER A 170 -6.82 -8.81 14.24
N GLN A 171 -7.02 -10.05 14.70
CA GLN A 171 -5.96 -11.06 14.80
C GLN A 171 -5.26 -11.27 13.44
N THR A 172 -6.02 -11.41 12.36
CA THR A 172 -5.49 -11.58 11.00
C THR A 172 -4.55 -10.44 10.60
N HIS A 173 -4.94 -9.18 10.88
CA HIS A 173 -4.10 -8.02 10.53
C HIS A 173 -2.86 -7.91 11.42
N ARG A 174 -2.95 -8.34 12.68
CA ARG A 174 -1.80 -8.38 13.60
C ARG A 174 -0.79 -9.45 13.19
N GLU A 175 -1.28 -10.62 12.77
CA GLU A 175 -0.42 -11.68 12.21
C GLU A 175 0.23 -11.23 10.89
N MET A 176 -0.55 -10.63 9.98
CA MET A 176 -0.02 -10.06 8.75
C MET A 176 1.07 -9.03 9.04
N ALA A 177 0.85 -8.11 9.99
CA ALA A 177 1.82 -7.08 10.36
C ALA A 177 3.15 -7.69 10.82
N SER A 178 3.13 -8.81 11.54
CA SER A 178 4.34 -9.51 11.99
C SER A 178 5.17 -10.10 10.84
N GLY A 179 4.55 -10.34 9.69
CA GLY A 179 5.19 -10.87 8.47
C GLY A 179 5.69 -9.80 7.50
N LEU A 180 5.35 -8.51 7.73
CA LEU A 180 5.80 -7.43 6.85
C LEU A 180 7.28 -7.11 7.05
N SER A 181 8.00 -6.85 5.95
CA SER A 181 9.45 -6.56 5.97
C SER A 181 9.79 -5.08 6.14
N CYS A 182 8.84 -4.26 6.58
CA CYS A 182 9.00 -2.84 6.86
C CYS A 182 8.44 -2.51 8.25
N ALA A 183 8.73 -1.31 8.76
CA ALA A 183 8.08 -0.82 9.97
C ALA A 183 6.56 -0.72 9.80
N VAL A 184 5.80 -1.04 10.85
CA VAL A 184 4.33 -1.05 10.84
C VAL A 184 3.81 -0.13 11.94
N GLY A 185 2.98 0.83 11.55
CA GLY A 185 2.25 1.70 12.45
C GLY A 185 0.81 1.24 12.62
N PHE A 186 0.39 0.94 13.86
CA PHE A 186 -1.01 0.68 14.18
C PHE A 186 -1.71 2.01 14.46
N LYS A 187 -2.82 2.26 13.78
CA LYS A 187 -3.67 3.42 14.11
C LYS A 187 -4.47 3.13 15.36
N ASN A 188 -4.79 4.19 16.11
CA ASN A 188 -5.71 4.10 17.24
C ASN A 188 -7.03 3.45 16.81
N GLY A 189 -7.73 2.82 17.75
CA GLY A 189 -9.08 2.32 17.56
C GLY A 189 -10.04 3.42 17.09
N THR A 190 -11.21 3.05 16.58
CA THR A 190 -12.20 4.02 16.09
C THR A 190 -12.81 4.88 17.19
N ASP A 191 -12.69 4.46 18.44
CA ASP A 191 -13.05 5.19 19.66
C ASP A 191 -11.97 6.16 20.15
N GLY A 192 -10.79 6.15 19.50
CA GLY A 192 -9.62 6.93 19.88
C GLY A 192 -8.74 6.29 20.95
N GLY A 193 -9.06 5.08 21.38
CA GLY A 193 -8.23 4.30 22.33
C GLY A 193 -6.88 3.90 21.72
N LEU A 194 -5.86 3.79 22.57
CA LEU A 194 -4.51 3.30 22.25
C LEU A 194 -4.42 1.81 22.54
#